data_32247a7692d1a6d9139e19b0de00f08a
#
_entry.id   32247a7692d1a6d9139e19b0de00f08a
#
_cell.length_a   1.000
_cell.length_b   1.000
_cell.length_c   1.000
_cell.angle_alpha   90.00
_cell.angle_beta   90.00
_cell.angle_gamma   90.00
#
_symmetry.space_group_name_H-M   'P 1'
#
loop_
_entity.id
_entity.type
_entity.pdbx_description
1 polymer ?
#
loop_
_entity_poly.entity_id
_entity_poly.type
_entity_poly.pdbx_seq_one_letter_code
_entity_poly.pdbx_strand_id
1 'polypeptide(L)'
;MDEQQARTRLQAERAEVVDLLAGTESAEQLDRADEDEEAETGDSADAGVYLTAEAQDDSTAETLRERLDAIDRALKRLDDGTYGRSVRSGVPIPDERLEADPAAELTVEEARAR
;
A
#
# COMPACT_ATOMS: atom_id res chain seq x y z
N MET A 1 -17.07 11.04 -0.38
CA MET A 1 -16.54 10.49 0.89
C MET A 1 -16.10 11.65 1.75
N ASP A 2 -16.51 11.68 2.99
CA ASP A 2 -16.10 12.83 3.79
C ASP A 2 -14.67 12.60 4.31
N GLU A 3 -14.09 13.68 4.80
CA GLU A 3 -12.69 13.62 5.19
C GLU A 3 -12.44 12.71 6.36
N GLN A 4 -13.40 12.61 7.28
CA GLN A 4 -13.20 11.75 8.42
C GLN A 4 -13.19 10.29 8.00
N GLN A 5 -14.07 9.90 7.10
CA GLN A 5 -14.08 8.54 6.60
C GLN A 5 -12.82 8.24 5.83
N ALA A 6 -12.35 9.21 5.04
CA ALA A 6 -11.13 9.02 4.27
C ALA A 6 -9.95 8.82 5.19
N ARG A 7 -9.88 9.62 6.25
CA ARG A 7 -8.75 9.51 7.17
C ARG A 7 -8.76 8.15 7.87
N THR A 8 -9.94 7.72 8.30
CA THR A 8 -10.05 6.44 8.97
C THR A 8 -9.62 5.30 8.06
N ARG A 9 -10.08 5.34 6.81
CA ARG A 9 -9.73 4.27 5.87
C ARG A 9 -8.26 4.30 5.52
N LEU A 10 -7.69 5.48 5.34
CA LEU A 10 -6.29 5.59 4.99
C LEU A 10 -5.40 5.14 6.14
N GLN A 11 -5.78 5.48 7.36
CA GLN A 11 -4.99 5.05 8.50
C GLN A 11 -5.06 3.53 8.69
N ALA A 12 -6.22 2.95 8.46
CA ALA A 12 -6.35 1.50 8.55
C ALA A 12 -5.53 0.80 7.47
N GLU A 13 -5.57 1.34 6.26
CA GLU A 13 -4.81 0.74 5.18
C GLU A 13 -3.32 0.93 5.44
N ARG A 14 -2.93 2.06 5.98
CA ARG A 14 -1.53 2.31 6.28
C ARG A 14 -1.01 1.26 7.26
N ALA A 15 -1.78 1.00 8.31
CA ALA A 15 -1.36 0.01 9.29
C ALA A 15 -1.20 -1.36 8.64
N GLU A 16 -2.11 -1.70 7.73
CA GLU A 16 -2.03 -2.97 7.07
C GLU A 16 -0.80 -3.06 6.17
N VAL A 17 -0.50 -2.01 5.43
CA VAL A 17 0.65 -1.99 4.55
C VAL A 17 1.94 -2.04 5.36
N VAL A 18 1.99 -1.34 6.46
CA VAL A 18 3.18 -1.34 7.31
C VAL A 18 3.41 -2.75 7.86
N ASP A 19 2.34 -3.43 8.27
CA ASP A 19 2.48 -4.77 8.77
C ASP A 19 2.98 -5.72 7.68
N LEU A 20 2.47 -5.57 6.47
CA LEU A 20 2.91 -6.42 5.38
C LEU A 20 4.37 -6.17 5.04
N LEU A 21 4.79 -4.92 5.07
CA LEU A 21 6.17 -4.60 4.81
C LEU A 21 7.08 -5.17 5.89
N ALA A 22 6.67 -5.05 7.15
CA ALA A 22 7.46 -5.56 8.23
C ALA A 22 7.61 -7.08 8.11
N GLY A 23 6.56 -7.75 7.72
CA GLY A 23 6.63 -9.18 7.53
C GLY A 23 7.58 -9.57 6.41
N THR A 24 7.57 -8.83 5.32
CA THR A 24 8.45 -9.11 4.21
C THR A 24 9.89 -8.89 4.60
N GLU A 25 10.16 -7.80 5.27
CA GLU A 25 11.52 -7.50 5.68
C GLU A 25 12.03 -8.49 6.71
N SER A 26 11.17 -8.90 7.62
CA SER A 26 11.57 -9.86 8.61
C SER A 26 11.91 -11.20 7.96
N ALA A 27 11.13 -11.60 6.99
CA ALA A 27 11.39 -12.86 6.32
C ALA A 27 12.75 -12.82 5.63
N GLU A 28 13.07 -11.71 5.03
CA GLU A 28 14.36 -11.58 4.38
C GLU A 28 15.49 -11.67 5.39
N GLN A 29 15.31 -11.05 6.52
CA GLN A 29 16.34 -11.09 7.52
C GLN A 29 16.52 -12.49 8.07
N LEU A 30 15.44 -13.18 8.31
CA LEU A 30 15.55 -14.51 8.82
C LEU A 30 16.25 -15.42 7.85
N ASP A 31 15.98 -15.29 6.60
CA ASP A 31 16.64 -16.09 5.62
C ASP A 31 18.12 -15.88 5.67
N ARG A 32 18.56 -14.69 5.77
CA ARG A 32 19.96 -14.46 5.82
C ARG A 32 20.58 -14.91 7.10
N ALA A 33 19.86 -14.81 8.16
CA ALA A 33 20.44 -15.14 9.43
C ALA A 33 20.61 -16.61 9.64
N ASP A 34 19.75 -17.38 9.17
CA ASP A 34 19.80 -18.71 9.51
C ASP A 34 19.13 -19.63 8.71
N GLU A 35 19.67 -20.06 7.78
CA GLU A 35 19.01 -20.89 6.99
C GLU A 35 18.68 -22.16 7.55
N ASP A 36 19.25 -22.53 8.52
CA ASP A 36 18.91 -23.81 9.01
C ASP A 36 17.61 -23.85 9.65
N GLU A 37 17.16 -22.89 10.19
CA GLU A 37 15.95 -23.02 10.82
C GLU A 37 14.85 -23.01 9.92
N GLU A 38 15.00 -22.49 8.89
CA GLU A 38 13.99 -22.38 8.06
C GLU A 38 13.39 -23.62 7.69
N ALA A 39 13.99 -24.54 7.86
CA ALA A 39 13.43 -25.76 7.47
C ALA A 39 12.05 -25.91 7.95
N GLU A 40 11.79 -25.62 9.08
CA GLU A 40 10.52 -25.82 9.51
C GLU A 40 9.66 -24.76 9.18
N THR A 41 10.12 -23.78 9.02
CA THR A 41 9.27 -22.73 8.74
C THR A 41 8.65 -23.11 7.56
N GLY A 42 9.34 -23.76 6.88
CA GLY A 42 8.80 -23.97 5.67
C GLY A 42 7.46 -24.34 5.78
N ASP A 43 7.17 -24.76 6.63
CA ASP A 43 5.95 -25.16 6.71
C ASP A 43 5.20 -24.25 6.14
N SER A 44 5.41 -23.68 6.24
CA SER A 44 4.83 -22.96 5.67
C SER A 44 4.02 -23.31 4.69
N ALA A 45 3.24 -23.87 5.07
CA ALA A 45 2.24 -24.17 4.30
C ALA A 45 1.92 -23.08 3.57
N ASP A 46 1.96 -22.20 4.12
CA ASP A 46 1.71 -21.07 3.45
C ASP A 46 2.62 -21.04 2.34
N ALA A 47 3.43 -21.90 2.29
CA ALA A 47 4.33 -21.93 1.20
C ALA A 47 3.64 -21.67 -0.10
N GLY A 48 2.49 -22.15 -0.29
CA GLY A 48 1.85 -21.91 -1.53
C GLY A 48 1.73 -20.46 -1.83
N VAL A 49 1.33 -19.76 -0.89
CA VAL A 49 1.18 -18.35 -1.06
C VAL A 49 2.53 -17.75 -1.20
N TYR A 50 3.46 -18.26 -0.47
CA TYR A 50 4.72 -17.73 -0.56
C TYR A 50 5.39 -17.91 -1.85
N LEU A 51 5.18 -18.99 -2.50
CA LEU A 51 5.85 -19.19 -3.74
C LEU A 51 5.58 -18.05 -4.64
N THR A 52 4.35 -17.62 -4.71
CA THR A 52 4.04 -16.50 -5.54
C THR A 52 4.73 -15.28 -5.02
N ALA A 53 4.72 -15.14 -3.76
CA ALA A 53 5.33 -13.96 -3.19
C ALA A 53 6.81 -13.96 -3.41
N GLU A 54 7.45 -15.07 -3.25
CA GLU A 54 8.83 -15.09 -3.45
C GLU A 54 9.26 -14.75 -4.83
N ALA A 55 8.59 -15.24 -5.79
CA ALA A 55 8.96 -14.96 -7.13
C ALA A 55 8.94 -13.48 -7.36
N GLN A 56 8.21 -12.74 -6.59
CA GLN A 56 8.16 -11.33 -6.78
C GLN A 56 8.47 -10.53 -5.56
N ASP A 57 9.24 -11.07 -4.67
CA ASP A 57 9.57 -10.35 -3.47
C ASP A 57 9.93 -8.91 -3.66
N ASP A 58 10.87 -8.61 -4.47
CA ASP A 58 11.28 -7.23 -4.61
C ASP A 58 10.17 -6.39 -5.15
N SER A 59 9.42 -6.89 -6.11
CA SER A 59 8.32 -6.15 -6.65
C SER A 59 7.24 -5.92 -5.62
N THR A 60 6.98 -6.91 -4.80
CA THR A 60 5.94 -6.78 -3.80
C THR A 60 6.33 -5.73 -2.77
N ALA A 61 7.56 -5.78 -2.29
CA ALA A 61 7.98 -4.81 -1.30
C ALA A 61 7.98 -3.42 -1.89
N GLU A 62 8.42 -3.29 -3.12
CA GLU A 62 8.44 -2.00 -3.75
C GLU A 62 7.02 -1.47 -3.95
N THR A 63 6.10 -2.34 -4.36
CA THR A 63 4.72 -1.93 -4.53
C THR A 63 4.12 -1.48 -3.21
N LEU A 64 4.43 -2.19 -2.14
CA LEU A 64 3.91 -1.81 -0.83
C LEU A 64 4.50 -0.47 -0.38
N ARG A 65 5.76 -0.23 -0.66
CA ARG A 65 6.37 1.05 -0.30
C ARG A 65 5.74 2.19 -1.09
N GLU A 66 5.47 1.96 -2.37
CA GLU A 66 4.83 2.97 -3.18
C GLU A 66 3.42 3.25 -2.66
N ARG A 67 2.73 2.18 -2.26
CA ARG A 67 1.38 2.37 -1.72
C ARG A 67 1.43 3.14 -0.41
N LEU A 68 2.41 2.86 0.44
CA LEU A 68 2.55 3.56 1.68
C LEU A 68 2.81 5.04 1.42
N ASP A 69 3.66 5.35 0.45
CA ASP A 69 3.92 6.73 0.12
C ASP A 69 2.66 7.44 -0.37
N ALA A 70 1.86 6.74 -1.17
CA ALA A 70 0.63 7.34 -1.67
C ALA A 70 -0.34 7.62 -0.53
N ILE A 71 -0.43 6.69 0.43
CA ILE A 71 -1.29 6.87 1.57
C ILE A 71 -0.81 8.05 2.40
N ASP A 72 0.49 8.17 2.61
CA ASP A 72 1.02 9.26 3.40
C ASP A 72 0.78 10.60 2.71
N ARG A 73 0.89 10.64 1.40
CA ARG A 73 0.59 11.87 0.67
C ARG A 73 -0.89 12.24 0.81
N ALA A 74 -1.76 11.24 0.79
CA ALA A 74 -3.19 11.49 0.94
C ALA A 74 -3.50 12.02 2.33
N LEU A 75 -2.86 11.45 3.36
CA LEU A 75 -3.08 11.92 4.72
C LEU A 75 -2.58 13.36 4.86
N LYS A 76 -1.48 13.70 4.18
CA LYS A 76 -0.99 15.05 4.24
C LYS A 76 -1.97 16.01 3.55
N ARG A 77 -2.58 15.58 2.45
CA ARG A 77 -3.56 16.43 1.80
C ARG A 77 -4.78 16.65 2.69
N LEU A 78 -5.15 15.64 3.48
CA LEU A 78 -6.23 15.82 4.43
C LEU A 78 -5.86 16.89 5.45
N ASP A 79 -4.63 16.86 5.93
CA ASP A 79 -4.19 17.87 6.89
C ASP A 79 -4.12 19.25 6.26
N ASP A 80 -3.76 19.34 4.99
CA ASP A 80 -3.62 20.61 4.31
C ASP A 80 -4.94 21.14 3.75
N GLY A 81 -5.98 20.34 3.77
CA GLY A 81 -7.27 20.77 3.24
C GLY A 81 -7.41 20.64 1.74
N THR A 82 -6.54 19.86 1.10
CA THR A 82 -6.59 19.71 -0.35
C THR A 82 -6.98 18.29 -0.78
N TYR A 83 -7.44 17.49 0.15
CA TYR A 83 -7.82 16.12 -0.18
C TYR A 83 -9.01 16.11 -1.12
N GLY A 84 -9.05 15.14 -2.01
CA GLY A 84 -10.18 14.96 -2.91
C GLY A 84 -10.04 15.71 -4.20
N ARG A 85 -8.90 16.34 -4.45
CA ARG A 85 -8.69 17.05 -5.68
C ARG A 85 -7.48 16.48 -6.38
N SER A 86 -7.52 16.51 -7.73
CA SER A 86 -6.41 16.01 -8.50
C SER A 86 -5.15 16.81 -8.19
N VAL A 87 -4.04 16.10 -8.02
CA VAL A 87 -2.78 16.78 -7.76
C VAL A 87 -2.25 17.43 -9.04
N ARG A 88 -2.80 17.04 -10.19
CA ARG A 88 -2.35 17.61 -11.46
C ARG A 88 -3.15 18.86 -11.83
N SER A 89 -4.45 18.79 -11.75
CA SER A 89 -5.28 19.88 -12.22
C SER A 89 -6.09 20.59 -11.15
N GLY A 90 -6.19 20.00 -9.98
CA GLY A 90 -7.00 20.61 -8.93
C GLY A 90 -8.49 20.34 -9.05
N VAL A 91 -8.92 19.61 -10.07
CA VAL A 91 -10.35 19.36 -10.19
C VAL A 91 -10.75 18.30 -9.19
N PRO A 92 -12.00 18.31 -8.75
CA PRO A 92 -12.42 17.33 -7.76
C PRO A 92 -12.37 15.92 -8.31
N ILE A 93 -11.94 14.98 -7.49
CA ILE A 93 -11.96 13.58 -7.85
C ILE A 93 -13.32 13.04 -7.42
N PRO A 94 -14.01 12.29 -8.29
CA PRO A 94 -15.34 11.80 -7.94
C PRO A 94 -15.34 10.92 -6.72
N ASP A 95 -16.41 10.99 -5.93
CA ASP A 95 -16.51 10.19 -4.74
C ASP A 95 -16.37 8.70 -5.01
N GLU A 96 -16.91 8.24 -6.12
CA GLU A 96 -16.81 6.83 -6.45
C GLU A 96 -15.37 6.39 -6.53
N ARG A 97 -14.53 7.23 -7.10
CA ARG A 97 -13.14 6.88 -7.24
C ARG A 97 -12.44 6.91 -5.88
N LEU A 98 -12.79 7.85 -5.05
CA LEU A 98 -12.19 7.93 -3.73
C LEU A 98 -12.66 6.78 -2.84
N GLU A 99 -13.89 6.31 -3.03
CA GLU A 99 -14.36 5.18 -2.27
C GLU A 99 -13.64 3.91 -2.70
N ALA A 100 -13.31 3.80 -3.98
CA ALA A 100 -12.56 2.65 -4.46
C ALA A 100 -11.10 2.76 -4.02
N ASP A 101 -10.55 3.97 -4.01
CA ASP A 101 -9.15 4.16 -3.65
C ASP A 101 -9.00 5.50 -2.94
N PRO A 102 -9.02 5.50 -1.62
CA PRO A 102 -8.93 6.77 -0.87
C PRO A 102 -7.63 7.53 -1.10
N ALA A 103 -6.60 6.88 -1.60
CA ALA A 103 -5.35 7.54 -1.88
C ALA A 103 -5.24 8.02 -3.32
N ALA A 104 -6.33 7.99 -4.08
CA ALA A 104 -6.28 8.41 -5.48
C ALA A 104 -5.83 9.85 -5.59
N GLU A 105 -4.95 10.12 -6.53
CA GLU A 105 -4.40 11.45 -6.71
C GLU A 105 -4.83 12.08 -8.02
N LEU A 106 -5.43 11.33 -8.91
CA LEU A 106 -5.83 11.81 -10.23
C LEU A 106 -7.23 11.33 -10.54
N THR A 107 -7.92 12.05 -11.41
CA THR A 107 -9.18 11.54 -11.90
C THR A 107 -8.91 10.35 -12.81
N VAL A 108 -9.95 9.60 -13.14
CA VAL A 108 -9.79 8.46 -14.02
C VAL A 108 -9.26 8.90 -15.36
N GLU A 109 -9.76 10.01 -15.87
CA GLU A 109 -9.31 10.50 -17.16
C GLU A 109 -7.84 10.88 -17.12
N GLU A 110 -7.42 11.52 -16.06
CA GLU A 110 -6.02 11.91 -15.95
C GLU A 110 -5.12 10.69 -15.81
N ALA A 111 -5.58 9.71 -15.07
CA ALA A 111 -4.77 8.50 -14.90
C ALA A 111 -4.64 7.75 -16.21
N ARG A 112 -5.68 7.78 -17.04
CA ARG A 112 -5.59 7.10 -18.30
C ARG A 112 -4.74 7.85 -19.31
N ALA A 113 -4.64 9.13 -19.15
CA ALA A 113 -3.90 9.94 -20.11
C ALA A 113 -2.40 9.93 -19.89
N ARG A 114 -1.93 9.26 -18.84
CA ARG A 114 -0.50 9.28 -18.56
C ARG A 114 0.33 8.58 -19.58
#